data_ace71c2a5ebdbee8fe07f9db86fca7d2
#
_entry.id   ace71c2a5ebdbee8fe07f9db86fca7d2
#
_cell.length_a   1.000
_cell.length_b   1.000
_cell.length_c   1.000
_cell.angle_alpha   90.00
_cell.angle_beta   90.00
_cell.angle_gamma   90.00
#
_symmetry.space_group_name_H-M   'P 1'
#
loop_
_entity.id
_entity.type
_entity.pdbx_description
1 polymer ?
#
loop_
_entity_poly.entity_id
_entity_poly.type
_entity_poly.pdbx_seq_one_letter_code
_entity_poly.pdbx_strand_id
1 'polypeptide(L)'
;MGNHAVKDQVLINALDQFVLSGTQKQAALDLDVALTTFRSHCTMARERWDITEDEFWNKDFTHKIPNSDDIFSPKYESINPDAEDDIEEYIDHLEKRFIRAKNKKEKSKWHNIKIQKNEPIGLVWLGDPHIDDNGCDWVTLRRDLAIINSHPNIKGCSLGDLQNNWVGRLGRLYANQDTSAETSWKLVEWLVKEGDFLLLVGGNHDLWSGAGDPITYMKSEHTIYEPWDARICLQFPNGKECKIYTAHDMPGHSQWNPLHAQMKKAKWQ
;
A
#
# COMPACT_ATOMS: atom_id res chain seq x y z
N MET A 1 14.79 -2.07 -43.78
CA MET A 1 13.34 -1.76 -43.71
C MET A 1 12.77 -2.75 -42.73
N GLY A 2 12.38 -2.30 -41.53
CA GLY A 2 11.88 -3.21 -40.51
C GLY A 2 10.48 -3.70 -40.88
N ASN A 3 10.33 -5.01 -40.98
CA ASN A 3 9.03 -5.66 -41.05
C ASN A 3 8.29 -5.41 -39.73
N HIS A 4 7.43 -4.41 -39.69
CA HIS A 4 6.46 -4.31 -38.60
C HIS A 4 5.45 -5.46 -38.79
N ALA A 5 5.54 -6.47 -37.96
CA ALA A 5 4.55 -7.55 -37.93
C ALA A 5 3.15 -6.93 -37.71
N VAL A 6 2.24 -7.21 -38.65
CA VAL A 6 0.85 -6.77 -38.50
C VAL A 6 0.26 -7.48 -37.29
N LYS A 7 -0.41 -6.70 -36.42
CA LYS A 7 -1.03 -7.23 -35.20
C LYS A 7 -2.16 -8.19 -35.53
N ASP A 8 -2.32 -9.26 -34.74
CA ASP A 8 -3.35 -10.27 -34.93
C ASP A 8 -4.74 -9.65 -35.02
N GLN A 9 -5.05 -8.65 -34.22
CA GLN A 9 -6.34 -7.96 -34.26
C GLN A 9 -6.68 -7.35 -35.62
N VAL A 10 -5.68 -6.81 -36.33
CA VAL A 10 -5.89 -6.24 -37.66
C VAL A 10 -6.25 -7.33 -38.67
N LEU A 11 -5.60 -8.49 -38.53
CA LEU A 11 -5.85 -9.63 -39.39
C LEU A 11 -7.20 -10.29 -39.11
N ILE A 12 -7.57 -10.41 -37.83
CA ILE A 12 -8.89 -10.90 -37.39
C ILE A 12 -9.98 -10.00 -37.93
N ASN A 13 -9.89 -8.68 -37.70
CA ASN A 13 -10.86 -7.72 -38.20
C ASN A 13 -11.06 -7.80 -39.73
N ALA A 14 -9.98 -8.06 -40.49
CA ALA A 14 -10.07 -8.23 -41.92
C ALA A 14 -10.86 -9.51 -42.31
N LEU A 15 -10.65 -10.61 -41.62
CA LEU A 15 -11.38 -11.86 -41.86
C LEU A 15 -12.85 -11.74 -41.42
N ASP A 16 -13.12 -11.18 -40.25
CA ASP A 16 -14.49 -10.98 -39.74
C ASP A 16 -15.30 -10.08 -40.69
N GLN A 17 -14.69 -8.97 -41.12
CA GLN A 17 -15.36 -8.08 -42.07
C GLN A 17 -15.58 -8.74 -43.41
N PHE A 18 -14.68 -9.63 -43.88
CA PHE A 18 -14.88 -10.40 -45.10
C PHE A 18 -16.07 -11.35 -44.97
N VAL A 19 -16.24 -12.00 -43.83
CA VAL A 19 -17.43 -12.85 -43.56
C VAL A 19 -18.71 -12.04 -43.61
N LEU A 20 -18.72 -10.86 -42.97
CA LEU A 20 -19.87 -9.98 -42.88
C LEU A 20 -20.24 -9.35 -44.23
N SER A 21 -19.27 -8.78 -44.93
CA SER A 21 -19.52 -8.00 -46.17
C SER A 21 -19.68 -8.86 -47.41
N GLY A 22 -19.38 -10.13 -47.35
CA GLY A 22 -19.57 -11.07 -48.45
C GLY A 22 -18.51 -11.00 -49.55
N THR A 23 -17.90 -9.86 -49.79
CA THR A 23 -16.84 -9.69 -50.82
C THR A 23 -15.65 -8.91 -50.27
N GLN A 24 -14.44 -9.21 -50.75
CA GLN A 24 -13.22 -8.47 -50.33
C GLN A 24 -13.28 -6.98 -50.68
N LYS A 25 -13.95 -6.61 -51.75
CA LYS A 25 -14.08 -5.23 -52.18
C LYS A 25 -14.94 -4.42 -51.18
N GLN A 26 -16.06 -5.00 -50.77
CA GLN A 26 -16.95 -4.36 -49.81
C GLN A 26 -16.31 -4.31 -48.44
N ALA A 27 -15.68 -5.40 -47.99
CA ALA A 27 -14.96 -5.44 -46.71
C ALA A 27 -13.83 -4.40 -46.62
N ALA A 28 -13.11 -4.18 -47.71
CA ALA A 28 -12.09 -3.13 -47.75
C ALA A 28 -12.69 -1.72 -47.63
N LEU A 29 -13.83 -1.46 -48.24
CA LEU A 29 -14.58 -0.21 -48.11
C LEU A 29 -15.09 0.00 -46.69
N ASP A 30 -15.67 -1.03 -46.11
CA ASP A 30 -16.25 -0.98 -44.75
C ASP A 30 -15.18 -0.72 -43.68
N LEU A 31 -13.94 -1.18 -43.91
CA LEU A 31 -12.80 -0.90 -43.04
C LEU A 31 -11.99 0.35 -43.39
N ASP A 32 -12.39 1.10 -44.42
CA ASP A 32 -11.70 2.28 -44.92
C ASP A 32 -10.22 2.01 -45.26
N VAL A 33 -9.94 0.87 -45.90
CA VAL A 33 -8.59 0.51 -46.33
C VAL A 33 -8.53 0.25 -47.84
N ALA A 34 -7.35 0.43 -48.42
CA ALA A 34 -7.15 0.08 -49.82
C ALA A 34 -7.35 -1.44 -50.06
N LEU A 35 -8.01 -1.80 -51.15
CA LEU A 35 -8.27 -3.21 -51.47
C LEU A 35 -6.98 -4.07 -51.53
N THR A 36 -5.87 -3.47 -51.93
CA THR A 36 -4.53 -4.14 -51.93
C THR A 36 -4.05 -4.44 -50.53
N THR A 37 -4.22 -3.49 -49.59
CA THR A 37 -3.91 -3.66 -48.17
C THR A 37 -4.79 -4.71 -47.52
N PHE A 38 -6.09 -4.68 -47.82
CA PHE A 38 -7.04 -5.67 -47.34
C PHE A 38 -6.66 -7.10 -47.79
N ARG A 39 -6.35 -7.28 -49.09
CA ARG A 39 -5.91 -8.56 -49.62
C ARG A 39 -4.62 -9.04 -48.97
N SER A 40 -3.69 -8.13 -48.72
CA SER A 40 -2.47 -8.47 -48.00
C SER A 40 -2.75 -8.97 -46.58
N HIS A 41 -3.68 -8.31 -45.84
CA HIS A 41 -4.09 -8.74 -44.51
C HIS A 41 -4.75 -10.14 -44.57
N CYS A 42 -5.64 -10.40 -45.54
CA CYS A 42 -6.24 -11.72 -45.69
C CYS A 42 -5.20 -12.80 -46.01
N THR A 43 -4.20 -12.50 -46.86
CA THR A 43 -3.10 -13.44 -47.15
C THR A 43 -2.29 -13.74 -45.89
N MET A 44 -1.86 -12.73 -45.16
CA MET A 44 -1.14 -12.90 -43.89
C MET A 44 -1.93 -13.67 -42.85
N ALA A 45 -3.26 -13.42 -42.76
CA ALA A 45 -4.14 -14.14 -41.86
C ALA A 45 -4.23 -15.62 -42.23
N ARG A 46 -4.42 -15.91 -43.49
CA ARG A 46 -4.46 -17.29 -44.00
C ARG A 46 -3.20 -18.08 -43.68
N GLU A 47 -2.02 -17.46 -43.89
CA GLU A 47 -0.74 -18.06 -43.55
C GLU A 47 -0.57 -18.28 -42.06
N ARG A 48 -1.01 -17.30 -41.24
CA ARG A 48 -0.86 -17.34 -39.79
C ARG A 48 -1.69 -18.40 -39.11
N TRP A 49 -2.91 -18.64 -39.56
CA TRP A 49 -3.84 -19.60 -38.96
C TRP A 49 -4.14 -20.82 -39.82
N ASP A 50 -3.26 -21.08 -40.81
CA ASP A 50 -3.34 -22.24 -41.70
C ASP A 50 -4.73 -22.43 -42.33
N ILE A 51 -5.27 -21.30 -42.86
CA ILE A 51 -6.60 -21.29 -43.53
C ILE A 51 -6.35 -21.65 -45.02
N THR A 52 -6.91 -22.76 -45.44
CA THR A 52 -6.83 -23.19 -46.86
C THR A 52 -7.60 -22.24 -47.77
N GLU A 53 -7.36 -22.33 -49.08
CA GLU A 53 -8.03 -21.49 -50.06
C GLU A 53 -9.53 -21.78 -50.11
N ASP A 54 -9.92 -23.05 -50.02
CA ASP A 54 -11.29 -23.48 -50.01
C ASP A 54 -12.05 -23.02 -48.77
N GLU A 55 -11.45 -23.16 -47.56
CA GLU A 55 -11.99 -22.67 -46.33
C GLU A 55 -12.17 -21.14 -46.36
N PHE A 56 -11.17 -20.43 -46.93
CA PHE A 56 -11.27 -18.97 -47.03
C PHE A 56 -12.45 -18.50 -47.90
N TRP A 57 -12.57 -19.07 -49.11
CA TRP A 57 -13.65 -18.67 -50.00
C TRP A 57 -15.02 -19.14 -49.57
N ASN A 58 -15.09 -20.28 -48.89
CA ASN A 58 -16.34 -20.79 -48.30
C ASN A 58 -16.66 -20.16 -46.96
N LYS A 59 -15.76 -19.31 -46.39
CA LYS A 59 -15.88 -18.67 -45.10
C LYS A 59 -16.00 -19.65 -43.91
N ASP A 60 -15.39 -20.82 -44.03
CA ASP A 60 -15.40 -21.90 -43.05
C ASP A 60 -14.05 -21.93 -42.29
N PHE A 61 -13.69 -20.81 -41.68
CA PHE A 61 -12.42 -20.65 -40.97
C PHE A 61 -12.58 -20.03 -39.57
N THR A 62 -13.80 -19.71 -39.17
CA THR A 62 -14.04 -19.04 -37.86
C THR A 62 -13.54 -19.85 -36.68
N HIS A 63 -13.53 -21.18 -36.80
CA HIS A 63 -12.99 -22.08 -35.78
C HIS A 63 -11.43 -22.09 -35.69
N LYS A 64 -10.73 -21.55 -36.69
CA LYS A 64 -9.27 -21.45 -36.74
C LYS A 64 -8.73 -20.12 -36.24
N ILE A 65 -9.60 -19.10 -36.19
CA ILE A 65 -9.19 -17.77 -35.74
C ILE A 65 -9.37 -17.70 -34.22
N PRO A 66 -8.41 -17.18 -33.47
CA PRO A 66 -8.63 -16.88 -32.06
C PRO A 66 -9.84 -15.95 -31.93
N ASN A 67 -10.77 -16.27 -31.07
CA ASN A 67 -11.89 -15.36 -30.80
C ASN A 67 -11.30 -14.03 -30.28
N SER A 68 -11.80 -12.89 -30.75
CA SER A 68 -11.34 -11.58 -30.29
C SER A 68 -11.44 -11.45 -28.78
N ASP A 69 -12.40 -12.12 -28.18
CA ASP A 69 -12.60 -12.17 -26.73
C ASP A 69 -11.49 -12.97 -26.03
N ASP A 70 -10.87 -13.98 -26.70
CA ASP A 70 -9.78 -14.76 -26.12
C ASP A 70 -8.44 -14.02 -26.16
N ILE A 71 -8.25 -13.10 -27.11
CA ILE A 71 -7.02 -12.29 -27.22
C ILE A 71 -7.03 -11.15 -26.20
N PHE A 72 -8.18 -10.63 -25.86
CA PHE A 72 -8.38 -9.53 -24.92
C PHE A 72 -9.09 -9.95 -23.64
N SER A 73 -9.37 -11.24 -23.46
CA SER A 73 -9.88 -11.73 -22.18
C SER A 73 -8.82 -11.38 -21.12
N PRO A 74 -9.07 -10.44 -20.24
CA PRO A 74 -8.14 -10.17 -19.16
C PRO A 74 -7.99 -11.49 -18.40
N LYS A 75 -6.76 -11.92 -18.13
CA LYS A 75 -6.47 -13.06 -17.24
C LYS A 75 -6.96 -12.82 -15.80
N TYR A 76 -7.63 -11.75 -15.58
CA TYR A 76 -8.33 -11.38 -14.36
C TYR A 76 -9.80 -11.50 -14.65
N GLU A 77 -10.47 -12.46 -14.03
CA GLU A 77 -11.90 -12.36 -13.84
C GLU A 77 -12.14 -11.01 -13.20
N SER A 78 -12.71 -10.06 -13.94
CA SER A 78 -13.28 -8.89 -13.29
C SER A 78 -14.32 -9.47 -12.35
N ILE A 79 -14.10 -9.35 -11.05
CA ILE A 79 -15.17 -9.53 -10.08
C ILE A 79 -16.19 -8.48 -10.50
N ASN A 80 -17.22 -8.94 -11.20
CA ASN A 80 -18.32 -8.06 -11.59
C ASN A 80 -18.95 -7.59 -10.29
N PRO A 81 -18.82 -6.31 -9.90
CA PRO A 81 -19.44 -5.81 -8.69
C PRO A 81 -20.99 -5.85 -8.77
N ASP A 82 -21.54 -6.09 -9.97
CA ASP A 82 -22.96 -6.23 -10.24
C ASP A 82 -23.41 -7.71 -10.37
N ALA A 83 -22.51 -8.69 -10.25
CA ALA A 83 -22.96 -10.04 -9.94
C ALA A 83 -23.71 -9.92 -8.62
N GLU A 84 -24.96 -10.33 -8.59
CA GLU A 84 -25.74 -10.46 -7.37
C GLU A 84 -25.01 -11.40 -6.42
N ASP A 85 -23.97 -10.84 -5.74
CA ASP A 85 -23.37 -11.47 -4.58
C ASP A 85 -24.54 -11.64 -3.62
N ASP A 86 -24.81 -12.87 -3.23
CA ASP A 86 -25.80 -13.15 -2.20
C ASP A 86 -25.46 -12.24 -1.03
N ILE A 87 -26.36 -11.29 -0.76
CA ILE A 87 -26.16 -10.30 0.30
C ILE A 87 -25.82 -10.96 1.63
N GLU A 88 -26.32 -12.18 1.85
CA GLU A 88 -26.00 -12.99 3.01
C GLU A 88 -24.53 -13.43 3.02
N GLU A 89 -23.99 -13.83 1.87
CA GLU A 89 -22.56 -14.18 1.77
C GLU A 89 -21.67 -12.97 2.04
N TYR A 90 -22.06 -11.80 1.58
CA TYR A 90 -21.36 -10.56 1.86
C TYR A 90 -21.43 -10.19 3.35
N ILE A 91 -22.58 -10.33 3.99
CA ILE A 91 -22.77 -10.13 5.43
C ILE A 91 -21.89 -11.10 6.22
N ASP A 92 -21.86 -12.38 5.85
CA ASP A 92 -20.98 -13.39 6.46
C ASP A 92 -19.50 -13.01 6.37
N HIS A 93 -19.09 -12.47 5.21
CA HIS A 93 -17.72 -11.96 5.04
C HIS A 93 -17.41 -10.78 5.99
N LEU A 94 -18.35 -9.84 6.12
CA LEU A 94 -18.23 -8.70 7.04
C LEU A 94 -18.18 -9.16 8.51
N GLU A 95 -19.00 -10.15 8.89
CA GLU A 95 -18.98 -10.73 10.24
C GLU A 95 -17.64 -11.40 10.54
N LYS A 96 -17.13 -12.25 9.63
CA LYS A 96 -15.81 -12.89 9.76
C LYS A 96 -14.68 -11.86 9.88
N ARG A 97 -14.79 -10.75 9.14
CA ARG A 97 -13.83 -9.63 9.24
C ARG A 97 -13.90 -8.95 10.61
N PHE A 98 -15.12 -8.68 11.10
CA PHE A 98 -15.35 -8.06 12.41
C PHE A 98 -14.81 -8.95 13.55
N ILE A 99 -15.11 -10.25 13.53
CA ILE A 99 -14.63 -11.22 14.53
C ILE A 99 -13.10 -11.27 14.52
N ARG A 100 -12.46 -11.30 13.34
CA ARG A 100 -10.99 -11.25 13.23
C ARG A 100 -10.40 -9.98 13.84
N ALA A 101 -10.99 -8.83 13.53
CA ALA A 101 -10.56 -7.53 14.06
C ALA A 101 -10.73 -7.47 15.59
N LYS A 102 -11.86 -7.95 16.11
CA LYS A 102 -12.13 -8.06 17.56
C LYS A 102 -11.11 -8.96 18.27
N ASN A 103 -10.87 -10.15 17.72
CA ASN A 103 -9.92 -11.11 18.30
C ASN A 103 -8.48 -10.56 18.25
N LYS A 104 -8.10 -9.85 17.19
CA LYS A 104 -6.80 -9.17 17.12
C LYS A 104 -6.68 -8.11 18.20
N LYS A 105 -7.70 -7.27 18.37
CA LYS A 105 -7.74 -6.22 19.39
C LYS A 105 -7.70 -6.78 20.82
N GLU A 106 -8.34 -7.93 21.09
CA GLU A 106 -8.32 -8.58 22.40
C GLU A 106 -6.95 -9.22 22.70
N LYS A 107 -6.30 -9.80 21.69
CA LYS A 107 -4.97 -10.43 21.84
C LYS A 107 -3.83 -9.41 21.98
N SER A 108 -3.96 -8.21 21.42
CA SER A 108 -2.91 -7.19 21.43
C SER A 108 -3.02 -6.20 22.59
N LYS A 109 -3.58 -6.59 23.74
CA LYS A 109 -3.71 -5.64 24.85
C LYS A 109 -2.37 -5.19 25.42
N TRP A 110 -1.36 -6.06 25.43
CA TRP A 110 -0.05 -5.77 25.97
C TRP A 110 1.05 -6.47 25.18
N HIS A 111 2.05 -5.72 24.73
CA HIS A 111 3.30 -6.27 24.22
C HIS A 111 4.22 -6.61 25.40
N ASN A 112 4.36 -7.88 25.69
CA ASN A 112 5.21 -8.35 26.79
C ASN A 112 6.68 -8.42 26.33
N ILE A 113 7.53 -7.63 26.98
CA ILE A 113 8.96 -7.52 26.67
C ILE A 113 9.73 -8.11 27.87
N LYS A 114 10.37 -9.24 27.66
CA LYS A 114 11.21 -9.87 28.69
C LYS A 114 12.59 -9.22 28.73
N ILE A 115 12.92 -8.63 29.85
CA ILE A 115 14.26 -8.10 30.12
C ILE A 115 15.16 -9.25 30.56
N GLN A 116 16.26 -9.48 29.84
CA GLN A 116 17.11 -10.65 30.05
C GLN A 116 18.09 -10.49 31.23
N LYS A 117 18.44 -9.25 31.56
CA LYS A 117 19.44 -8.91 32.57
C LYS A 117 18.84 -8.08 33.69
N ASN A 118 19.37 -8.25 34.90
CA ASN A 118 18.96 -7.44 36.06
C ASN A 118 19.78 -6.14 36.14
N GLU A 119 19.77 -5.40 35.04
CA GLU A 119 20.47 -4.13 34.90
C GLU A 119 19.46 -3.01 34.67
N PRO A 120 19.77 -1.75 34.99
CA PRO A 120 18.93 -0.62 34.60
C PRO A 120 18.75 -0.55 33.09
N ILE A 121 17.55 -0.21 32.67
CA ILE A 121 17.23 0.11 31.28
C ILE A 121 16.77 1.56 31.15
N GLY A 122 17.08 2.19 30.02
CA GLY A 122 16.64 3.52 29.66
C GLY A 122 15.71 3.50 28.46
N LEU A 123 14.64 4.29 28.51
CA LEU A 123 13.77 4.57 27.36
C LEU A 123 13.81 6.06 27.08
N VAL A 124 14.25 6.42 25.88
CA VAL A 124 14.27 7.81 25.39
C VAL A 124 13.04 8.00 24.51
N TRP A 125 12.18 8.94 24.88
CA TRP A 125 10.93 9.22 24.19
C TRP A 125 11.08 10.41 23.26
N LEU A 126 10.80 10.22 21.97
CA LEU A 126 10.70 11.27 20.98
C LEU A 126 9.22 11.53 20.71
N GLY A 127 8.77 12.76 20.90
CA GLY A 127 7.40 13.20 20.61
C GLY A 127 7.42 14.17 19.44
N ASP A 128 6.60 13.92 18.45
CA ASP A 128 6.29 14.79 17.31
C ASP A 128 7.54 15.48 16.70
N PRO A 129 8.56 14.72 16.26
CA PRO A 129 9.82 15.32 15.83
C PRO A 129 9.71 16.11 14.54
N HIS A 130 8.74 15.82 13.66
CA HIS A 130 8.54 16.50 12.39
C HIS A 130 9.87 16.84 11.69
N ILE A 131 10.68 15.80 11.43
CA ILE A 131 12.10 15.94 11.06
C ILE A 131 12.34 16.67 9.73
N ASP A 132 11.31 16.83 8.93
CA ASP A 132 11.32 17.56 7.66
C ASP A 132 10.88 19.02 7.82
N ASP A 133 10.42 19.42 9.00
CA ASP A 133 10.04 20.80 9.27
C ASP A 133 11.26 21.69 9.48
N ASN A 134 11.20 22.94 8.95
CA ASN A 134 12.26 23.91 9.11
C ASN A 134 12.50 24.31 10.58
N GLY A 135 11.50 24.09 11.45
CA GLY A 135 11.58 24.33 12.90
C GLY A 135 12.04 23.12 13.73
N CYS A 136 12.36 21.99 13.11
CA CYS A 136 12.86 20.81 13.83
C CYS A 136 14.18 21.12 14.58
N ASP A 137 14.22 20.84 15.87
CA ASP A 137 15.44 20.94 16.67
C ASP A 137 16.39 19.76 16.41
N TRP A 138 17.10 19.83 15.30
CA TRP A 138 18.08 18.83 14.90
C TRP A 138 19.22 18.64 15.90
N VAL A 139 19.56 19.67 16.68
CA VAL A 139 20.62 19.59 17.69
C VAL A 139 20.20 18.68 18.83
N THR A 140 18.99 18.89 19.35
CA THR A 140 18.40 18.04 20.39
C THR A 140 18.14 16.63 19.86
N LEU A 141 17.56 16.48 18.67
CA LEU A 141 17.30 15.16 18.07
C LEU A 141 18.58 14.33 17.93
N ARG A 142 19.64 14.91 17.40
CA ARG A 142 20.92 14.19 17.25
C ARG A 142 21.56 13.84 18.59
N ARG A 143 21.45 14.71 19.59
CA ARG A 143 21.88 14.41 20.96
C ARG A 143 21.11 13.21 21.52
N ASP A 144 19.79 13.18 21.36
CA ASP A 144 18.95 12.12 21.90
C ASP A 144 19.20 10.80 21.18
N LEU A 145 19.43 10.80 19.86
CA LEU A 145 19.90 9.63 19.12
C LEU A 145 21.27 9.14 19.61
N ALA A 146 22.20 10.05 19.89
CA ALA A 146 23.49 9.68 20.45
C ALA A 146 23.35 9.03 21.84
N ILE A 147 22.41 9.48 22.67
CA ILE A 147 22.10 8.85 23.95
C ILE A 147 21.52 7.45 23.75
N ILE A 148 20.55 7.28 22.82
CA ILE A 148 19.97 5.97 22.48
C ILE A 148 21.07 4.98 22.10
N ASN A 149 21.99 5.41 21.25
CA ASN A 149 23.07 4.56 20.72
C ASN A 149 24.28 4.42 21.66
N SER A 150 24.30 5.11 22.81
CA SER A 150 25.43 5.09 23.72
C SER A 150 25.57 3.80 24.53
N HIS A 151 24.44 3.07 24.71
CA HIS A 151 24.44 1.86 25.54
C HIS A 151 23.33 0.87 25.08
N PRO A 152 23.60 -0.44 25.02
CA PRO A 152 22.64 -1.43 24.56
C PRO A 152 21.36 -1.55 25.42
N ASN A 153 21.40 -1.09 26.66
CA ASN A 153 20.24 -1.07 27.57
C ASN A 153 19.39 0.20 27.41
N ILE A 154 19.76 1.12 26.53
CA ILE A 154 18.96 2.32 26.20
C ILE A 154 18.28 2.06 24.85
N LYS A 155 16.99 2.34 24.76
CA LYS A 155 16.20 2.16 23.54
C LYS A 155 15.37 3.41 23.25
N GLY A 156 15.18 3.68 21.95
CA GLY A 156 14.29 4.73 21.50
C GLY A 156 12.81 4.30 21.57
N CYS A 157 11.96 5.25 21.83
CA CYS A 157 10.50 5.14 21.70
C CYS A 157 9.98 6.41 21.02
N SER A 158 9.09 6.29 20.05
CA SER A 158 8.47 7.44 19.40
C SER A 158 6.96 7.47 19.61
N LEU A 159 6.41 8.68 19.76
CA LEU A 159 4.98 8.94 19.92
C LEU A 159 4.27 9.31 18.61
N GLY A 160 4.95 9.22 17.48
CA GLY A 160 4.39 9.51 16.16
C GLY A 160 4.77 10.88 15.61
N ASP A 161 4.15 11.20 14.47
CA ASP A 161 4.40 12.41 13.69
C ASP A 161 5.89 12.61 13.39
N LEU A 162 6.52 11.56 12.82
CA LEU A 162 7.94 11.59 12.48
C LEU A 162 8.25 12.66 11.43
N GLN A 163 7.29 12.97 10.58
CA GLN A 163 7.38 14.00 9.53
C GLN A 163 6.05 14.73 9.33
N ASN A 164 6.08 15.82 8.56
CA ASN A 164 4.89 16.59 8.23
C ASN A 164 3.93 15.87 7.28
N ASN A 165 4.45 15.12 6.29
CA ASN A 165 3.68 14.34 5.32
C ASN A 165 2.42 15.07 4.81
N TRP A 166 2.61 16.28 4.26
CA TRP A 166 1.52 17.10 3.77
C TRP A 166 0.79 16.46 2.60
N VAL A 167 -0.40 15.91 2.80
CA VAL A 167 -1.21 15.24 1.79
C VAL A 167 -2.47 16.03 1.40
N GLY A 168 -3.00 15.74 0.22
CA GLY A 168 -4.22 16.35 -0.27
C GLY A 168 -4.11 17.88 -0.34
N ARG A 169 -5.05 18.60 0.30
CA ARG A 169 -5.07 20.07 0.30
C ARG A 169 -3.90 20.72 1.05
N LEU A 170 -3.24 19.97 1.92
CA LEU A 170 -2.09 20.44 2.67
C LEU A 170 -0.79 20.35 1.88
N GLY A 171 -0.75 19.61 0.77
CA GLY A 171 0.44 19.46 -0.08
C GLY A 171 1.07 20.77 -0.53
N ARG A 172 0.30 21.88 -0.59
CA ARG A 172 0.82 23.22 -0.85
C ARG A 172 1.82 23.74 0.19
N LEU A 173 1.80 23.17 1.41
CA LEU A 173 2.69 23.60 2.49
C LEU A 173 4.13 23.19 2.23
N TYR A 174 4.38 22.15 1.39
CA TYR A 174 5.73 21.84 0.93
C TYR A 174 6.43 23.01 0.21
N ALA A 175 5.68 23.96 -0.33
CA ALA A 175 6.27 25.17 -0.94
C ALA A 175 6.94 26.09 0.10
N ASN A 176 6.65 25.93 1.37
CA ASN A 176 7.15 26.77 2.46
C ASN A 176 8.22 26.06 3.31
N GLN A 177 8.62 24.85 2.94
CA GLN A 177 9.68 24.10 3.64
C GLN A 177 10.80 23.73 2.66
N ASP A 178 12.01 23.52 3.20
CA ASP A 178 13.21 23.24 2.40
C ASP A 178 13.28 21.79 1.92
N THR A 179 12.54 20.89 2.58
CA THR A 179 12.52 19.46 2.27
C THR A 179 11.34 19.09 1.36
N SER A 180 11.61 18.30 0.33
CA SER A 180 10.57 17.68 -0.50
C SER A 180 9.94 16.47 0.19
N ALA A 181 8.76 16.04 -0.27
CA ALA A 181 8.12 14.82 0.24
C ALA A 181 9.03 13.57 0.10
N GLU A 182 9.79 13.46 -0.98
CA GLU A 182 10.75 12.37 -1.16
C GLU A 182 11.88 12.42 -0.13
N THR A 183 12.43 13.62 0.10
CA THR A 183 13.49 13.83 1.10
C THR A 183 12.98 13.56 2.51
N SER A 184 11.74 13.96 2.82
CA SER A 184 11.09 13.68 4.10
C SER A 184 11.03 12.19 4.41
N TRP A 185 10.63 11.36 3.45
CA TRP A 185 10.61 9.91 3.64
C TRP A 185 12.01 9.29 3.79
N LYS A 186 13.02 9.81 3.12
CA LYS A 186 14.43 9.40 3.32
C LYS A 186 14.92 9.74 4.73
N LEU A 187 14.52 10.90 5.25
CA LEU A 187 14.83 11.29 6.64
C LEU A 187 14.13 10.38 7.66
N VAL A 188 12.85 10.01 7.42
CA VAL A 188 12.13 9.06 8.28
C VAL A 188 12.83 7.70 8.26
N GLU A 189 13.18 7.18 7.08
CA GLU A 189 13.91 5.91 6.97
C GLU A 189 15.23 5.95 7.74
N TRP A 190 15.98 7.05 7.61
CA TRP A 190 17.22 7.26 8.35
C TRP A 190 16.96 7.27 9.87
N LEU A 191 15.98 8.04 10.34
CA LEU A 191 15.65 8.13 11.77
C LEU A 191 15.26 6.77 12.35
N VAL A 192 14.42 6.02 11.64
CA VAL A 192 13.95 4.69 12.07
C VAL A 192 15.11 3.69 12.15
N LYS A 193 16.09 3.79 11.25
CA LYS A 193 17.29 2.93 11.26
C LYS A 193 18.27 3.31 12.35
N GLU A 194 18.48 4.62 12.55
CA GLU A 194 19.48 5.12 13.54
C GLU A 194 18.98 5.07 14.98
N GLY A 195 17.67 5.11 15.18
CA GLY A 195 17.08 5.32 16.51
C GLY A 195 17.01 4.09 17.41
N ASP A 196 17.44 2.90 16.97
CA ASP A 196 17.36 1.63 17.73
C ASP A 196 16.04 1.51 18.53
N PHE A 197 14.91 1.71 17.83
CA PHE A 197 13.61 1.85 18.46
C PHE A 197 13.08 0.52 18.97
N LEU A 198 12.73 0.49 20.27
CA LEU A 198 11.92 -0.55 20.88
C LEU A 198 10.46 -0.42 20.45
N LEU A 199 9.96 0.81 20.39
CA LEU A 199 8.56 1.13 20.10
C LEU A 199 8.46 2.33 19.17
N LEU A 200 7.65 2.19 18.14
CA LEU A 200 7.15 3.29 17.31
C LEU A 200 5.62 3.31 17.42
N VAL A 201 5.08 4.46 17.72
CA VAL A 201 3.63 4.75 17.61
C VAL A 201 3.45 5.63 16.38
N GLY A 202 2.47 5.31 15.53
CA GLY A 202 2.13 6.16 14.40
C GLY A 202 1.26 7.34 14.85
N GLY A 203 1.51 8.52 14.27
CA GLY A 203 0.68 9.70 14.44
C GLY A 203 -0.22 9.95 13.24
N ASN A 204 -0.99 11.03 13.29
CA ASN A 204 -1.90 11.37 12.20
C ASN A 204 -1.15 11.70 10.89
N HIS A 205 0.01 12.37 10.97
CA HIS A 205 0.83 12.65 9.80
C HIS A 205 1.45 11.39 9.20
N ASP A 206 1.86 10.43 10.01
CA ASP A 206 2.41 9.16 9.54
C ASP A 206 1.36 8.32 8.78
N LEU A 207 0.09 8.40 9.19
CA LEU A 207 -1.01 7.56 8.68
C LEU A 207 -1.84 8.21 7.56
N TRP A 208 -1.56 9.46 7.20
CA TRP A 208 -2.34 10.20 6.20
C TRP A 208 -2.15 9.75 4.76
N SER A 209 -1.16 8.96 4.47
CA SER A 209 -0.78 8.64 3.08
C SER A 209 -1.87 7.96 2.25
N GLY A 210 -2.86 7.32 2.91
CA GLY A 210 -3.94 6.62 2.22
C GLY A 210 -3.50 5.41 1.38
N ALA A 211 -2.21 5.27 1.14
CA ALA A 211 -1.60 4.22 0.32
C ALA A 211 -0.96 3.09 1.16
N GLY A 212 -1.28 3.03 2.44
CA GLY A 212 -0.65 2.13 3.40
C GLY A 212 0.19 2.89 4.42
N ASP A 213 0.90 2.14 5.23
CA ASP A 213 1.74 2.68 6.31
C ASP A 213 3.21 2.35 6.03
N PRO A 214 3.98 3.32 5.49
CA PRO A 214 5.38 3.10 5.12
C PRO A 214 6.28 2.70 6.28
N ILE A 215 5.99 3.16 7.52
CA ILE A 215 6.78 2.84 8.72
C ILE A 215 6.80 1.33 8.97
N THR A 216 5.72 0.62 8.65
CA THR A 216 5.64 -0.84 8.76
C THR A 216 6.74 -1.55 7.96
N TYR A 217 7.16 -0.97 6.83
CA TYR A 217 8.20 -1.54 5.97
C TYR A 217 9.61 -1.05 6.32
N MET A 218 9.73 0.11 6.98
CA MET A 218 11.01 0.71 7.33
C MET A 218 11.56 0.20 8.67
N LYS A 219 10.66 -0.17 9.61
CA LYS A 219 11.03 -0.63 10.95
C LYS A 219 11.82 -1.94 10.94
N SER A 220 12.64 -2.15 11.97
CA SER A 220 13.30 -3.44 12.18
C SER A 220 12.28 -4.52 12.63
N GLU A 221 12.67 -5.79 12.51
CA GLU A 221 11.84 -6.91 12.99
C GLU A 221 11.60 -6.87 14.50
N HIS A 222 12.54 -6.29 15.24
CA HIS A 222 12.47 -6.20 16.71
C HIS A 222 11.70 -4.98 17.21
N THR A 223 11.40 -4.01 16.34
CA THR A 223 10.66 -2.82 16.68
C THR A 223 9.17 -3.12 16.73
N ILE A 224 8.54 -2.85 17.87
CA ILE A 224 7.09 -2.86 18.01
C ILE A 224 6.54 -1.62 17.32
N TYR A 225 5.55 -1.79 16.47
CA TYR A 225 4.85 -0.69 15.82
C TYR A 225 3.33 -0.82 16.00
N GLU A 226 2.72 0.26 16.49
CA GLU A 226 1.26 0.39 16.61
C GLU A 226 0.78 1.73 16.05
N PRO A 227 -0.35 1.78 15.31
CA PRO A 227 -0.73 2.98 14.53
C PRO A 227 -1.08 4.21 15.40
N TRP A 228 -1.68 4.07 16.56
CA TRP A 228 -2.20 5.20 17.33
C TRP A 228 -1.84 5.16 18.80
N ASP A 229 -1.83 3.97 19.37
CA ASP A 229 -1.53 3.74 20.78
C ASP A 229 -0.91 2.38 21.00
N ALA A 230 -0.05 2.27 22.00
CA ALA A 230 0.60 1.02 22.35
C ALA A 230 0.59 0.80 23.86
N ARG A 231 0.64 -0.47 24.24
CA ARG A 231 0.78 -0.93 25.62
C ARG A 231 1.90 -1.91 25.69
N ILE A 232 2.95 -1.56 26.41
CA ILE A 232 4.10 -2.43 26.63
C ILE A 232 4.20 -2.81 28.11
N CYS A 233 4.54 -4.04 28.37
CA CYS A 233 4.80 -4.58 29.71
C CYS A 233 6.24 -5.08 29.75
N LEU A 234 7.10 -4.35 30.45
CA LEU A 234 8.49 -4.74 30.69
C LEU A 234 8.50 -5.73 31.86
N GLN A 235 8.93 -6.95 31.61
CA GLN A 235 9.01 -8.03 32.60
C GLN A 235 10.46 -8.24 33.01
N PHE A 236 10.77 -7.91 34.26
CA PHE A 236 12.13 -8.00 34.79
C PHE A 236 12.46 -9.37 35.39
N PRO A 237 13.73 -9.79 35.41
CA PRO A 237 14.16 -11.08 35.97
C PRO A 237 13.78 -11.29 37.44
N ASN A 238 13.60 -10.21 38.19
CA ASN A 238 13.18 -10.25 39.61
C ASN A 238 11.66 -10.42 39.80
N GLY A 239 10.92 -10.71 38.70
CA GLY A 239 9.46 -10.91 38.74
C GLY A 239 8.65 -9.62 38.77
N LYS A 240 9.26 -8.44 38.79
CA LYS A 240 8.56 -7.17 38.69
C LYS A 240 8.19 -6.84 37.25
N GLU A 241 7.11 -6.07 37.12
CA GLU A 241 6.63 -5.58 35.82
C GLU A 241 6.53 -4.05 35.83
N CYS A 242 6.84 -3.46 34.68
CA CYS A 242 6.54 -2.04 34.42
C CYS A 242 5.62 -1.94 33.22
N LYS A 243 4.39 -1.47 33.43
CA LYS A 243 3.36 -1.28 32.42
C LYS A 243 3.34 0.15 31.94
N ILE A 244 3.53 0.32 30.64
CA ILE A 244 3.57 1.63 29.99
C ILE A 244 2.47 1.65 28.93
N TYR A 245 1.55 2.60 29.04
CA TYR A 245 0.58 2.93 28.00
C TYR A 245 1.00 4.24 27.35
N THR A 246 1.10 4.24 26.06
CA THR A 246 1.46 5.41 25.28
C THR A 246 0.53 5.58 24.07
N ALA A 247 0.28 6.81 23.68
CA ALA A 247 -0.53 7.14 22.52
C ALA A 247 -0.05 8.46 21.92
N HIS A 248 -0.19 8.59 20.60
CA HIS A 248 0.05 9.86 19.92
C HIS A 248 -0.95 10.93 20.41
N ASP A 249 -2.24 10.61 20.41
CA ASP A 249 -3.28 11.45 21.02
C ASP A 249 -4.14 10.65 21.99
N MET A 250 -4.40 11.23 23.15
CA MET A 250 -5.26 10.64 24.16
C MET A 250 -6.60 11.38 24.20
N PRO A 251 -7.71 10.76 23.80
CA PRO A 251 -9.02 11.41 23.81
C PRO A 251 -9.47 11.80 25.23
N GLY A 252 -10.02 12.99 25.35
CA GLY A 252 -10.55 13.49 26.61
C GLY A 252 -9.91 14.79 27.07
N HIS A 253 -9.80 15.76 26.18
CA HIS A 253 -9.28 17.09 26.51
C HIS A 253 -10.13 17.83 27.55
N SER A 254 -9.47 18.56 28.42
CA SER A 254 -10.09 19.44 29.40
C SER A 254 -9.30 20.75 29.47
N GLN A 255 -10.01 21.87 29.38
CA GLN A 255 -9.38 23.19 29.51
C GLN A 255 -8.82 23.43 30.92
N TRP A 256 -9.37 22.74 31.93
CA TRP A 256 -9.04 22.93 33.35
C TRP A 256 -8.03 21.93 33.89
N ASN A 257 -7.85 20.79 33.17
CA ASN A 257 -6.93 19.74 33.59
C ASN A 257 -6.16 19.18 32.38
N PRO A 258 -4.94 19.64 32.13
CA PRO A 258 -4.13 19.16 31.02
C PRO A 258 -3.87 17.65 31.07
N LEU A 259 -3.89 17.04 32.25
CA LEU A 259 -3.65 15.60 32.44
C LEU A 259 -4.94 14.77 32.46
N HIS A 260 -6.10 15.36 32.11
CA HIS A 260 -7.40 14.68 32.24
C HIS A 260 -7.45 13.37 31.47
N ALA A 261 -6.99 13.36 30.23
CA ALA A 261 -6.99 12.18 29.36
C ALA A 261 -6.11 11.05 29.94
N GLN A 262 -4.90 11.38 30.35
CA GLN A 262 -3.95 10.46 30.96
C GLN A 262 -4.48 9.88 32.28
N MET A 263 -5.02 10.73 33.16
CA MET A 263 -5.63 10.34 34.46
C MET A 263 -6.84 9.43 34.24
N LYS A 264 -7.68 9.72 33.24
CA LYS A 264 -8.80 8.86 32.87
C LYS A 264 -8.33 7.48 32.43
N LYS A 265 -7.31 7.42 31.59
CA LYS A 265 -6.73 6.15 31.13
C LYS A 265 -6.10 5.37 32.29
N ALA A 266 -5.33 6.03 33.15
CA ALA A 266 -4.70 5.37 34.30
C ALA A 266 -5.72 4.81 35.32
N LYS A 267 -6.91 5.42 35.41
CA LYS A 267 -7.99 4.95 36.31
C LYS A 267 -8.70 3.70 35.78
N TRP A 268 -8.85 3.56 34.45
CA TRP A 268 -9.74 2.56 33.86
C TRP A 268 -8.99 1.44 33.13
N GLN A 269 -7.67 1.39 33.21
CA GLN A 269 -6.80 0.36 32.64
C GLN A 269 -5.97 -0.37 33.70
#